data_60c63ef34d42ea261aebd6644ff0320b
#
_entry.id   60c63ef34d42ea261aebd6644ff0320b
#
_cell.length_a   1.000
_cell.length_b   1.000
_cell.length_c   1.000
_cell.angle_alpha   90.00
_cell.angle_beta   90.00
_cell.angle_gamma   90.00
#
_symmetry.space_group_name_H-M   'P 1'
#
loop_
_entity.id
_entity.type
_entity.pdbx_description
1 polymer ?
#
loop_
_entity_poly.entity_id
_entity_poly.type
_entity_poly.pdbx_seq_one_letter_code
_entity_poly.pdbx_strand_id
1 'polypeptide(L)'
;GNEDPHGCIRVWFAPEYEETYIGDRLIRSILPGTYVAVYDPVGIDKDKKEITDRHSHNSIFVIEMPRERNGFKPKLCAAYYGRTERLEEADEKFYRLCKWYNCIGTGLVEINRGETVSNFRKWKATKYLGYEPLYVWDSAVKEKVSTSYGYNIGSGPKKLDGLRLLKEFLYEVIGKNEFGEDIYVFERFLDYQTILELKKFNAEGNFDRIS
;
A
#
# COMPACT_ATOMS: atom_id res chain seq x y z
N GLY A 1 15.96 -16.68 1.38
CA GLY A 1 14.63 -17.29 1.26
C GLY A 1 14.55 -17.97 -0.10
N ASN A 2 13.88 -19.11 -0.18
CA ASN A 2 13.65 -19.75 -1.47
C ASN A 2 12.61 -18.91 -2.22
N GLU A 3 12.92 -18.53 -3.45
CA GLU A 3 11.95 -17.94 -4.34
C GLU A 3 10.89 -19.00 -4.66
N ASP A 4 9.61 -18.65 -4.45
CA ASP A 4 8.50 -19.41 -5.01
C ASP A 4 8.31 -18.94 -6.45
N PRO A 5 8.63 -19.73 -7.47
CA PRO A 5 8.51 -19.35 -8.87
C PRO A 5 7.04 -19.09 -9.30
N HIS A 6 6.08 -19.53 -8.49
CA HIS A 6 4.65 -19.26 -8.67
C HIS A 6 4.15 -18.17 -7.75
N GLY A 7 5.02 -17.63 -6.88
CA GLY A 7 4.72 -16.52 -5.99
C GLY A 7 4.54 -15.22 -6.75
N CYS A 8 3.42 -14.58 -6.54
CA CYS A 8 3.10 -13.28 -7.13
C CYS A 8 3.36 -12.11 -6.17
N ILE A 9 3.81 -12.40 -4.94
CA ILE A 9 4.19 -11.40 -3.95
C ILE A 9 5.70 -11.23 -3.98
N ARG A 10 6.17 -10.00 -4.22
CA ARG A 10 7.57 -9.63 -4.14
C ARG A 10 7.86 -9.06 -2.77
N VAL A 11 8.90 -9.56 -2.11
CA VAL A 11 9.33 -9.11 -0.78
C VAL A 11 10.80 -8.73 -0.85
N TRP A 12 11.09 -7.46 -0.63
CA TRP A 12 12.47 -6.94 -0.56
C TRP A 12 12.97 -6.88 0.87
N PHE A 13 12.07 -6.55 1.81
CA PHE A 13 12.39 -6.43 3.22
C PHE A 13 11.34 -7.16 4.06
N ALA A 14 11.76 -8.20 4.77
CA ALA A 14 10.91 -8.88 5.75
C ALA A 14 10.61 -7.93 6.93
N PRO A 15 9.51 -8.16 7.65
CA PRO A 15 9.20 -7.36 8.82
C PRO A 15 10.28 -7.50 9.89
N GLU A 16 10.68 -6.39 10.47
CA GLU A 16 11.63 -6.34 11.57
C GLU A 16 10.92 -6.42 12.91
N TYR A 17 11.46 -7.25 13.80
CA TYR A 17 10.93 -7.44 15.14
C TYR A 17 11.70 -6.59 16.13
N GLU A 18 10.97 -5.98 17.05
CA GLU A 18 11.55 -5.37 18.24
C GLU A 18 11.55 -6.37 19.38
N GLU A 19 12.63 -6.37 20.16
CA GLU A 19 12.80 -7.22 21.32
C GLU A 19 12.51 -6.39 22.59
N THR A 20 11.58 -6.87 23.39
CA THR A 20 11.20 -6.23 24.65
C THR A 20 11.18 -7.27 25.74
N TYR A 21 11.74 -6.96 26.91
CA TYR A 21 11.64 -7.81 28.09
C TYR A 21 10.41 -7.43 28.90
N ILE A 22 9.60 -8.44 29.23
CA ILE A 22 8.51 -8.34 30.21
C ILE A 22 8.87 -9.29 31.37
N GLY A 23 9.38 -8.73 32.45
CA GLY A 23 10.09 -9.52 33.48
C GLY A 23 11.30 -10.21 32.85
N ASP A 24 11.46 -11.51 33.10
CA ASP A 24 12.56 -12.33 32.52
C ASP A 24 12.27 -12.90 31.15
N ARG A 25 11.11 -12.56 30.55
CA ARG A 25 10.68 -13.12 29.27
C ARG A 25 10.98 -12.16 28.14
N LEU A 26 11.80 -12.60 27.20
CA LEU A 26 12.02 -11.92 25.91
C LEU A 26 10.78 -12.08 25.00
N ILE A 27 10.20 -10.97 24.59
CA ILE A 27 9.10 -10.92 23.61
C ILE A 27 9.61 -10.25 22.34
N ARG A 28 9.38 -10.92 21.22
CA ARG A 28 9.63 -10.35 19.89
C ARG A 28 8.31 -9.95 19.28
N SER A 29 8.16 -8.70 18.93
CA SER A 29 6.94 -8.18 18.32
C SER A 29 7.24 -7.12 17.26
N ILE A 30 6.33 -6.97 16.31
CA ILE A 30 6.31 -5.85 15.38
C ILE A 30 5.37 -4.82 15.98
N LEU A 31 5.84 -3.60 16.22
CA LEU A 31 4.99 -2.56 16.76
C LEU A 31 3.90 -2.15 15.76
N PRO A 32 2.65 -2.00 16.20
CA PRO A 32 1.59 -1.44 15.37
C PRO A 32 1.99 -0.06 14.83
N GLY A 33 1.61 0.25 13.58
CA GLY A 33 1.98 1.51 12.94
C GLY A 33 3.40 1.54 12.34
N THR A 34 4.20 0.48 12.51
CA THR A 34 5.50 0.35 11.82
C THR A 34 5.31 0.26 10.32
N TYR A 35 4.33 -0.51 9.89
CA TYR A 35 4.03 -0.75 8.48
C TYR A 35 2.61 -0.31 8.14
N VAL A 36 2.46 0.19 6.93
CA VAL A 36 1.18 0.47 6.30
C VAL A 36 1.06 -0.43 5.08
N ALA A 37 -0.06 -1.10 4.94
CA ALA A 37 -0.39 -1.85 3.74
C ALA A 37 -1.49 -1.10 2.98
N VAL A 38 -1.28 -0.87 1.69
CA VAL A 38 -2.24 -0.19 0.81
C VAL A 38 -2.71 -1.18 -0.25
N TYR A 39 -4.00 -1.20 -0.53
CA TYR A 39 -4.59 -2.14 -1.47
C TYR A 39 -5.62 -1.43 -2.37
N ASP A 40 -5.41 -1.57 -3.67
CA ASP A 40 -6.36 -1.20 -4.71
C ASP A 40 -6.97 -2.48 -5.32
N PRO A 41 -8.20 -2.85 -4.91
CA PRO A 41 -8.89 -4.02 -5.43
C PRO A 41 -9.56 -3.71 -6.77
N VAL A 42 -9.24 -4.49 -7.78
CA VAL A 42 -9.93 -4.43 -9.07
C VAL A 42 -11.09 -5.42 -9.09
N GLY A 43 -12.29 -4.92 -9.32
CA GLY A 43 -13.46 -5.76 -9.48
C GLY A 43 -13.37 -6.63 -10.73
N ILE A 44 -13.77 -7.90 -10.59
CA ILE A 44 -13.90 -8.81 -11.72
C ILE A 44 -15.14 -8.38 -12.51
N ASP A 45 -14.94 -7.90 -13.73
CA ASP A 45 -16.02 -7.64 -14.67
C ASP A 45 -16.49 -8.99 -15.21
N LYS A 46 -17.61 -9.51 -14.66
CA LYS A 46 -18.16 -10.81 -15.02
C LYS A 46 -18.59 -10.92 -16.49
N ASP A 47 -18.74 -9.78 -17.17
CA ASP A 47 -19.25 -9.71 -18.53
C ASP A 47 -18.18 -9.68 -19.62
N LYS A 48 -16.89 -9.58 -19.26
CA LYS A 48 -15.81 -9.53 -20.25
C LYS A 48 -15.11 -10.88 -20.37
N LYS A 49 -15.50 -11.64 -21.38
CA LYS A 49 -14.94 -12.96 -21.73
C LYS A 49 -13.53 -12.94 -22.34
N GLU A 50 -12.98 -11.79 -22.65
CA GLU A 50 -11.66 -11.70 -23.27
C GLU A 50 -10.64 -11.06 -22.31
N ILE A 51 -9.65 -11.86 -21.95
CA ILE A 51 -8.44 -11.38 -21.25
C ILE A 51 -7.61 -10.64 -22.30
N THR A 52 -7.78 -9.33 -22.37
CA THR A 52 -6.88 -8.48 -23.14
C THR A 52 -5.85 -7.89 -22.17
N ASP A 53 -4.62 -7.61 -22.65
CA ASP A 53 -3.51 -7.00 -21.86
C ASP A 53 -3.82 -5.60 -21.29
N ARG A 54 -5.07 -5.16 -21.40
CA ARG A 54 -5.56 -3.83 -21.00
C ARG A 54 -6.36 -3.82 -19.70
N HIS A 55 -6.33 -4.90 -18.94
CA HIS A 55 -7.13 -5.00 -17.71
C HIS A 55 -6.33 -4.57 -16.47
N SER A 56 -6.97 -3.79 -15.60
CA SER A 56 -6.42 -3.39 -14.30
C SER A 56 -6.07 -4.61 -13.43
N HIS A 57 -5.02 -4.50 -12.64
CA HIS A 57 -4.56 -5.53 -11.70
C HIS A 57 -4.86 -5.12 -10.26
N ASN A 58 -5.13 -6.10 -9.42
CA ASN A 58 -5.09 -5.88 -7.98
C ASN A 58 -3.67 -5.49 -7.56
N SER A 59 -3.52 -4.41 -6.83
CA SER A 59 -2.23 -3.90 -6.39
C SER A 59 -2.19 -3.78 -4.88
N ILE A 60 -1.18 -4.37 -4.26
CA ILE A 60 -0.93 -4.25 -2.81
C ILE A 60 0.49 -3.78 -2.60
N PHE A 61 0.68 -2.80 -1.75
CA PHE A 61 1.99 -2.31 -1.31
C PHE A 61 2.09 -2.37 0.19
N VAL A 62 3.25 -2.77 0.71
CA VAL A 62 3.59 -2.63 2.13
C VAL A 62 4.76 -1.69 2.27
N ILE A 63 4.58 -0.65 3.04
CA ILE A 63 5.55 0.43 3.24
C ILE A 63 5.91 0.48 4.72
N GLU A 64 7.20 0.47 5.03
CA GLU A 64 7.68 0.81 6.36
C GLU A 64 7.63 2.33 6.51
N MET A 65 6.98 2.79 7.58
CA MET A 65 6.85 4.21 7.86
C MET A 65 8.16 4.83 8.34
N PRO A 66 8.34 6.15 8.13
CA PRO A 66 9.52 6.87 8.62
C PRO A 66 9.74 6.68 10.11
N ARG A 67 10.93 6.25 10.50
CA ARG A 67 11.32 5.98 11.90
C ARG A 67 12.79 6.31 12.09
N GLU A 68 13.20 6.53 13.34
CA GLU A 68 14.59 6.83 13.67
C GLU A 68 15.57 5.78 13.12
N ARG A 69 15.25 4.48 13.32
CA ARG A 69 16.11 3.36 12.88
C ARG A 69 16.27 3.24 11.36
N ASN A 70 15.34 3.78 10.57
CA ASN A 70 15.47 3.83 9.10
C ASN A 70 15.83 5.24 8.60
N GLY A 71 16.31 6.11 9.50
CA GLY A 71 16.72 7.48 9.20
C GLY A 71 15.53 8.35 8.78
N PHE A 72 14.35 8.10 9.33
CA PHE A 72 13.08 8.77 9.00
C PHE A 72 12.70 8.71 7.52
N LYS A 73 13.07 7.61 6.84
CA LYS A 73 12.81 7.41 5.41
C LYS A 73 11.82 6.28 5.21
N PRO A 74 10.74 6.49 4.44
CA PRO A 74 9.83 5.41 4.10
C PRO A 74 10.54 4.38 3.21
N LYS A 75 10.14 3.10 3.32
CA LYS A 75 10.75 2.02 2.57
C LYS A 75 9.68 1.07 2.05
N LEU A 76 9.65 0.84 0.73
CA LEU A 76 8.80 -0.18 0.14
C LEU A 76 9.34 -1.56 0.52
N CYS A 77 8.54 -2.33 1.26
CA CYS A 77 8.94 -3.63 1.79
C CYS A 77 8.43 -4.79 0.96
N ALA A 78 7.20 -4.73 0.49
CA ALA A 78 6.60 -5.76 -0.33
C ALA A 78 5.59 -5.17 -1.32
N ALA A 79 5.40 -5.85 -2.44
CA ALA A 79 4.35 -5.55 -3.41
C ALA A 79 3.73 -6.82 -3.97
N TYR A 80 2.46 -6.72 -4.32
CA TYR A 80 1.72 -7.70 -5.10
C TYR A 80 1.05 -6.99 -6.28
N TYR A 81 1.20 -7.58 -7.44
CA TYR A 81 0.47 -7.23 -8.64
C TYR A 81 -0.10 -8.51 -9.22
N GLY A 82 -1.37 -8.51 -9.48
CA GLY A 82 -1.93 -9.70 -10.07
C GLY A 82 -3.43 -9.63 -10.28
N ARG A 83 -3.86 -10.51 -11.16
CA ARG A 83 -5.27 -10.74 -11.43
C ARG A 83 -5.63 -12.10 -10.90
N THR A 84 -6.63 -12.14 -10.06
CA THR A 84 -7.17 -13.39 -9.51
C THR A 84 -8.51 -13.70 -10.18
N GLU A 85 -8.88 -14.96 -10.22
CA GLU A 85 -10.21 -15.36 -10.72
C GLU A 85 -11.32 -14.85 -9.80
N ARG A 86 -11.03 -14.77 -8.50
CA ARG A 86 -11.96 -14.26 -7.48
C ARG A 86 -11.28 -13.17 -6.68
N LEU A 87 -12.02 -12.10 -6.38
CA LEU A 87 -11.52 -11.00 -5.55
C LEU A 87 -11.09 -11.50 -4.16
N GLU A 88 -11.79 -12.48 -3.59
CA GLU A 88 -11.46 -13.08 -2.29
C GLU A 88 -10.00 -13.60 -2.22
N GLU A 89 -9.44 -14.07 -3.34
CA GLU A 89 -8.05 -14.55 -3.40
C GLU A 89 -7.04 -13.39 -3.28
N ALA A 90 -7.34 -12.24 -3.87
CA ALA A 90 -6.51 -11.04 -3.71
C ALA A 90 -6.65 -10.46 -2.28
N ASP A 91 -7.88 -10.44 -1.76
CA ASP A 91 -8.16 -10.05 -0.38
C ASP A 91 -7.41 -10.92 0.63
N GLU A 92 -7.30 -12.23 0.39
CA GLU A 92 -6.54 -13.14 1.24
C GLU A 92 -5.04 -12.80 1.23
N LYS A 93 -4.47 -12.44 0.06
CA LYS A 93 -3.08 -11.98 -0.02
C LYS A 93 -2.87 -10.70 0.78
N PHE A 94 -3.79 -9.74 0.65
CA PHE A 94 -3.76 -8.52 1.45
C PHE A 94 -3.85 -8.82 2.95
N TYR A 95 -4.76 -9.68 3.37
CA TYR A 95 -4.87 -10.11 4.76
C TYR A 95 -3.58 -10.75 5.28
N ARG A 96 -2.97 -11.66 4.50
CA ARG A 96 -1.71 -12.34 4.87
C ARG A 96 -0.57 -11.35 5.03
N LEU A 97 -0.43 -10.38 4.13
CA LEU A 97 0.54 -9.31 4.23
C LEU A 97 0.30 -8.43 5.47
N CYS A 98 -0.95 -7.99 5.69
CA CYS A 98 -1.30 -7.22 6.89
C CYS A 98 -0.97 -7.97 8.19
N LYS A 99 -1.23 -9.28 8.20
CA LYS A 99 -0.91 -10.14 9.36
C LYS A 99 0.59 -10.28 9.56
N TRP A 100 1.35 -10.52 8.48
CA TRP A 100 2.78 -10.75 8.56
C TRP A 100 3.54 -9.49 8.99
N TYR A 101 3.17 -8.33 8.46
CA TYR A 101 3.76 -7.04 8.82
C TYR A 101 3.11 -6.36 10.02
N ASN A 102 2.14 -7.01 10.67
CA ASN A 102 1.38 -6.46 11.80
C ASN A 102 0.75 -5.08 11.52
N CYS A 103 0.13 -4.92 10.35
CA CYS A 103 -0.56 -3.68 9.94
C CYS A 103 -1.90 -3.49 10.70
N ILE A 104 -1.88 -3.54 12.03
CA ILE A 104 -3.10 -3.33 12.85
C ILE A 104 -3.55 -1.88 12.72
N GLY A 105 -4.77 -1.68 12.17
CA GLY A 105 -5.35 -0.35 11.94
C GLY A 105 -4.70 0.44 10.80
N THR A 106 -3.76 -0.16 10.06
CA THR A 106 -2.99 0.50 8.99
C THR A 106 -3.09 -0.20 7.63
N GLY A 107 -3.98 -1.19 7.50
CA GLY A 107 -4.35 -1.78 6.22
C GLY A 107 -5.38 -0.91 5.52
N LEU A 108 -4.95 -0.12 4.55
CA LEU A 108 -5.80 0.81 3.80
C LEU A 108 -6.26 0.15 2.49
N VAL A 109 -7.56 0.05 2.30
CA VAL A 109 -8.15 -0.51 1.09
C VAL A 109 -9.00 0.54 0.37
N GLU A 110 -8.85 0.66 -0.94
CA GLU A 110 -9.74 1.49 -1.74
C GLU A 110 -11.13 0.85 -1.82
N ILE A 111 -12.15 1.61 -1.38
CA ILE A 111 -13.52 1.09 -1.32
C ILE A 111 -14.26 1.47 -2.60
N ASN A 112 -14.04 0.73 -3.66
CA ASN A 112 -14.82 0.90 -4.89
C ASN A 112 -16.11 0.08 -4.87
N ARG A 113 -16.12 -1.09 -4.22
CA ARG A 113 -17.25 -2.03 -4.23
C ARG A 113 -17.60 -2.67 -2.88
N GLY A 114 -16.86 -2.41 -1.80
CA GLY A 114 -17.17 -2.86 -0.43
C GLY A 114 -16.97 -4.35 -0.14
N GLU A 115 -16.58 -5.17 -1.12
CA GLU A 115 -16.44 -6.62 -0.95
C GLU A 115 -15.29 -7.00 -0.03
N THR A 116 -14.14 -6.34 -0.14
CA THR A 116 -12.95 -6.59 0.71
C THR A 116 -13.25 -6.44 2.19
N VAL A 117 -13.95 -5.36 2.57
CA VAL A 117 -14.35 -5.16 3.98
C VAL A 117 -15.27 -6.27 4.46
N SER A 118 -16.18 -6.76 3.58
CA SER A 118 -17.07 -7.89 3.88
C SER A 118 -16.28 -9.18 4.13
N ASN A 119 -15.27 -9.46 3.32
CA ASN A 119 -14.40 -10.63 3.48
C ASN A 119 -13.61 -10.55 4.80
N PHE A 120 -13.06 -9.38 5.12
CA PHE A 120 -12.36 -9.17 6.40
C PHE A 120 -13.28 -9.34 7.62
N ARG A 121 -14.58 -8.98 7.51
CA ARG A 121 -15.58 -9.29 8.55
C ARG A 121 -15.81 -10.78 8.71
N LYS A 122 -15.99 -11.54 7.61
CA LYS A 122 -16.12 -12.99 7.63
C LYS A 122 -14.93 -13.67 8.32
N TRP A 123 -13.72 -13.20 8.07
CA TRP A 123 -12.48 -13.74 8.64
C TRP A 123 -12.17 -13.23 10.04
N LYS A 124 -13.01 -12.36 10.62
CA LYS A 124 -12.77 -11.68 11.91
C LYS A 124 -11.42 -10.94 11.93
N ALA A 125 -11.05 -10.36 10.79
CA ALA A 125 -9.75 -9.74 10.53
C ALA A 125 -9.81 -8.21 10.44
N THR A 126 -10.95 -7.59 10.73
CA THR A 126 -11.17 -6.13 10.60
C THR A 126 -10.20 -5.28 11.41
N LYS A 127 -9.55 -5.86 12.43
CA LYS A 127 -8.52 -5.17 13.22
C LYS A 127 -7.32 -4.69 12.39
N TYR A 128 -7.09 -5.29 11.22
CA TYR A 128 -6.02 -4.88 10.31
C TYR A 128 -6.43 -3.71 9.42
N LEU A 129 -7.72 -3.49 9.20
CA LEU A 129 -8.21 -2.42 8.35
C LEU A 129 -8.09 -1.06 9.04
N GLY A 130 -7.60 -0.08 8.29
CA GLY A 130 -7.58 1.32 8.69
C GLY A 130 -8.82 2.07 8.23
N TYR A 131 -9.05 3.22 8.85
CA TYR A 131 -10.05 4.19 8.42
C TYR A 131 -9.45 5.13 7.39
N GLU A 132 -10.31 5.81 6.62
CA GLU A 132 -9.85 6.87 5.72
C GLU A 132 -9.05 7.90 6.53
N PRO A 133 -7.81 8.20 6.14
CA PRO A 133 -7.01 9.21 6.83
C PRO A 133 -7.72 10.57 6.83
N LEU A 134 -7.51 11.34 7.89
CA LEU A 134 -7.97 12.74 7.93
C LEU A 134 -7.14 13.55 6.94
N TYR A 135 -7.82 14.17 5.99
CA TYR A 135 -7.21 15.14 5.07
C TYR A 135 -7.67 16.54 5.45
N VAL A 136 -6.73 17.43 5.58
CA VAL A 136 -7.02 18.86 5.62
C VAL A 136 -7.00 19.35 4.17
N TRP A 137 -8.18 19.39 3.53
CA TRP A 137 -8.31 19.69 2.11
C TRP A 137 -8.24 21.19 1.82
N ASP A 138 -8.77 21.97 2.72
CA ASP A 138 -8.80 23.43 2.65
C ASP A 138 -9.16 23.96 4.03
N SER A 139 -8.66 25.11 4.39
CA SER A 139 -8.91 25.75 5.69
C SER A 139 -10.40 25.96 6.02
N ALA A 140 -11.27 25.79 5.05
CA ALA A 140 -12.73 25.93 5.19
C ALA A 140 -13.47 24.58 5.40
N VAL A 141 -12.82 23.43 5.27
CA VAL A 141 -13.48 22.13 5.39
C VAL A 141 -13.35 21.60 6.82
N LYS A 142 -14.49 21.34 7.45
CA LYS A 142 -14.53 20.69 8.78
C LYS A 142 -13.87 19.33 8.70
N GLU A 143 -12.93 19.06 9.61
CA GLU A 143 -12.35 17.74 9.83
C GLU A 143 -13.46 16.72 10.05
N LYS A 144 -13.60 15.78 9.14
CA LYS A 144 -14.56 14.69 9.27
C LYS A 144 -13.80 13.39 9.47
N VAL A 145 -13.86 12.88 10.69
CA VAL A 145 -13.33 11.56 11.00
C VAL A 145 -14.18 10.52 10.28
N SER A 146 -13.56 9.68 9.45
CA SER A 146 -14.25 8.55 8.85
C SER A 146 -14.51 7.50 9.91
N THR A 147 -15.74 6.97 9.91
CA THR A 147 -16.14 5.83 10.75
C THR A 147 -16.20 4.52 9.94
N SER A 148 -15.85 4.60 8.65
CA SER A 148 -15.86 3.46 7.74
C SER A 148 -14.44 3.01 7.42
N TYR A 149 -14.22 1.70 7.31
CA TYR A 149 -12.93 1.15 6.88
C TYR A 149 -12.65 1.50 5.43
N GLY A 150 -11.35 1.71 5.15
CA GLY A 150 -10.85 1.99 3.81
C GLY A 150 -11.02 3.44 3.38
N TYR A 151 -10.72 3.73 2.14
CA TYR A 151 -10.75 5.08 1.58
C TYR A 151 -11.33 5.08 0.16
N ASN A 152 -11.79 6.23 -0.28
CA ASN A 152 -12.30 6.41 -1.64
C ASN A 152 -11.59 7.62 -2.29
N ILE A 153 -10.76 7.33 -3.31
CA ILE A 153 -10.04 8.34 -4.09
C ILE A 153 -10.89 8.86 -5.27
N GLY A 154 -11.97 8.21 -5.60
CA GLY A 154 -12.72 8.35 -6.86
C GLY A 154 -13.28 9.72 -7.24
N SER A 155 -13.09 10.79 -6.46
CA SER A 155 -13.58 12.13 -6.79
C SER A 155 -12.44 13.11 -7.07
N GLY A 156 -12.61 13.97 -8.07
CA GLY A 156 -11.61 14.87 -8.64
C GLY A 156 -10.65 15.57 -7.67
N PRO A 157 -11.11 16.30 -6.62
CA PRO A 157 -10.21 16.99 -5.72
C PRO A 157 -9.28 16.06 -4.95
N LYS A 158 -9.77 14.94 -4.41
CA LYS A 158 -8.96 13.95 -3.69
C LYS A 158 -7.89 13.35 -4.58
N LYS A 159 -8.24 13.03 -5.83
CA LYS A 159 -7.29 12.48 -6.80
C LYS A 159 -6.17 13.47 -7.08
N LEU A 160 -6.49 14.74 -7.33
CA LEU A 160 -5.49 15.78 -7.62
C LEU A 160 -4.54 15.99 -6.45
N ASP A 161 -5.05 16.05 -5.22
CA ASP A 161 -4.21 16.17 -4.04
C ASP A 161 -3.36 14.93 -3.80
N GLY A 162 -3.93 13.74 -3.98
CA GLY A 162 -3.16 12.49 -3.93
C GLY A 162 -1.99 12.48 -4.91
N LEU A 163 -2.19 13.00 -6.12
CA LEU A 163 -1.16 13.16 -7.13
C LEU A 163 -0.09 14.17 -6.72
N ARG A 164 -0.50 15.30 -6.16
CA ARG A 164 0.43 16.30 -5.64
C ARG A 164 1.28 15.73 -4.51
N LEU A 165 0.66 15.07 -3.53
CA LEU A 165 1.36 14.43 -2.42
C LEU A 165 2.30 13.32 -2.90
N LEU A 166 1.87 12.49 -3.86
CA LEU A 166 2.72 11.46 -4.46
C LEU A 166 3.94 12.08 -5.13
N LYS A 167 3.76 13.16 -5.89
CA LYS A 167 4.88 13.87 -6.53
C LYS A 167 5.84 14.44 -5.49
N GLU A 168 5.34 15.15 -4.47
CA GLU A 168 6.14 15.69 -3.39
C GLU A 168 6.93 14.58 -2.69
N PHE A 169 6.30 13.47 -2.37
CA PHE A 169 6.93 12.31 -1.77
C PHE A 169 8.04 11.71 -2.66
N LEU A 170 7.77 11.49 -3.94
CA LEU A 170 8.75 10.91 -4.86
C LEU A 170 10.00 11.77 -5.03
N TYR A 171 9.84 13.09 -5.03
CA TYR A 171 10.91 14.06 -5.20
C TYR A 171 11.46 14.61 -3.86
N GLU A 172 11.08 14.02 -2.74
CA GLU A 172 11.70 14.32 -1.46
C GLU A 172 13.17 13.93 -1.47
N VAL A 173 14.05 14.88 -1.10
CA VAL A 173 15.49 14.65 -1.00
C VAL A 173 15.79 13.88 0.28
N ILE A 174 16.37 12.69 0.14
CA ILE A 174 16.68 11.79 1.26
C ILE A 174 18.17 11.68 1.56
N GLY A 175 19.01 12.42 0.85
CA GLY A 175 20.45 12.44 1.05
C GLY A 175 21.19 12.97 -0.16
N LYS A 176 22.50 12.79 -0.15
CA LYS A 176 23.39 13.10 -1.28
C LYS A 176 24.24 11.88 -1.61
N ASN A 177 24.55 11.71 -2.90
CA ASN A 177 25.48 10.69 -3.35
C ASN A 177 26.94 11.13 -3.13
N GLU A 178 27.91 10.31 -3.52
CA GLU A 178 29.34 10.59 -3.42
C GLU A 178 29.81 11.80 -4.24
N PHE A 179 29.02 12.21 -5.24
CA PHE A 179 29.28 13.39 -6.07
C PHE A 179 28.58 14.65 -5.56
N GLY A 180 27.88 14.58 -4.43
CA GLY A 180 27.13 15.70 -3.84
C GLY A 180 25.78 15.99 -4.48
N GLU A 181 25.30 15.13 -5.39
CA GLU A 181 23.98 15.24 -6.02
C GLU A 181 22.88 14.72 -5.08
N ASP A 182 21.70 15.32 -5.17
CA ASP A 182 20.56 14.93 -4.34
C ASP A 182 20.05 13.53 -4.73
N ILE A 183 19.79 12.70 -3.71
CA ILE A 183 19.14 11.41 -3.84
C ILE A 183 17.68 11.58 -3.46
N TYR A 184 16.76 11.13 -4.32
CA TYR A 184 15.34 11.23 -4.13
C TYR A 184 14.72 9.91 -3.67
N VAL A 185 13.52 9.99 -3.06
CA VAL A 185 12.79 8.79 -2.59
C VAL A 185 12.58 7.78 -3.70
N PHE A 186 12.21 8.22 -4.92
CA PHE A 186 11.93 7.31 -6.03
C PHE A 186 13.14 6.46 -6.44
N GLU A 187 14.37 6.92 -6.22
CA GLU A 187 15.60 6.18 -6.53
C GLU A 187 15.83 4.96 -5.61
N ARG A 188 15.09 4.89 -4.51
CA ARG A 188 15.13 3.76 -3.57
C ARG A 188 14.04 2.72 -3.78
N PHE A 189 13.17 2.91 -4.76
CA PHE A 189 12.23 1.88 -5.13
C PHE A 189 12.93 0.74 -5.85
N LEU A 190 12.90 -0.44 -5.23
CA LEU A 190 13.48 -1.65 -5.80
C LEU A 190 12.54 -2.35 -6.79
N ASP A 191 11.29 -1.95 -6.83
CA ASP A 191 10.29 -2.53 -7.71
C ASP A 191 10.30 -1.85 -9.09
N TYR A 192 10.91 -2.55 -10.05
CA TYR A 192 10.98 -2.09 -11.43
C TYR A 192 9.60 -1.84 -12.06
N GLN A 193 8.60 -2.66 -11.71
CA GLN A 193 7.24 -2.50 -12.22
C GLN A 193 6.62 -1.19 -11.74
N THR A 194 6.74 -0.87 -10.45
CA THR A 194 6.29 0.42 -9.90
C THR A 194 6.97 1.60 -10.62
N ILE A 195 8.27 1.51 -10.88
CA ILE A 195 9.00 2.57 -11.59
C ILE A 195 8.48 2.74 -13.01
N LEU A 196 8.23 1.64 -13.73
CA LEU A 196 7.67 1.70 -15.09
C LEU A 196 6.29 2.35 -15.12
N GLU A 197 5.43 2.03 -14.15
CA GLU A 197 4.09 2.61 -14.06
C GLU A 197 4.15 4.10 -13.72
N LEU A 198 4.99 4.48 -12.74
CA LEU A 198 5.24 5.89 -12.41
C LEU A 198 5.74 6.68 -13.61
N LYS A 199 6.58 6.07 -14.45
CA LYS A 199 7.11 6.71 -15.67
C LYS A 199 6.05 6.93 -16.75
N LYS A 200 5.06 6.05 -16.84
CA LYS A 200 3.93 6.16 -17.78
C LYS A 200 2.82 7.08 -17.27
N PHE A 201 2.89 7.44 -16.00
CA PHE A 201 1.87 8.19 -15.31
C PHE A 201 1.76 9.62 -15.85
N ASN A 202 0.56 10.04 -16.26
CA ASN A 202 0.26 11.42 -16.62
C ASN A 202 -1.07 11.87 -15.99
N ALA A 203 -1.18 13.16 -15.65
CA ALA A 203 -2.34 13.70 -14.94
C ALA A 203 -3.63 13.73 -15.77
N GLU A 204 -3.55 13.57 -17.06
CA GLU A 204 -4.67 13.68 -18.01
C GLU A 204 -5.21 12.31 -18.44
N GLY A 205 -4.48 11.22 -18.15
CA GLY A 205 -4.83 9.87 -18.53
C GLY A 205 -5.68 9.12 -17.51
N ASN A 206 -6.29 8.03 -17.97
CA ASN A 206 -6.92 7.07 -17.09
C ASN A 206 -5.84 6.16 -16.51
N PHE A 207 -5.57 6.27 -15.21
CA PHE A 207 -4.43 5.65 -14.51
C PHE A 207 -4.68 4.21 -14.07
N ASP A 208 -5.80 3.62 -14.47
CA ASP A 208 -6.17 2.25 -14.13
C ASP A 208 -5.36 1.20 -14.90
N ARG A 209 -4.20 1.59 -15.42
CA ARG A 209 -3.35 0.72 -16.22
C ARG A 209 -2.02 0.46 -15.54
N ILE A 210 -2.05 -0.35 -14.51
CA ILE A 210 -0.92 -1.23 -14.27
C ILE A 210 -1.10 -2.38 -15.25
N SER A 211 -0.55 -2.24 -16.43
CA SER A 211 -0.51 -3.25 -17.48
C SER A 211 0.93 -3.74 -17.64
#